data_2d09bc2d92b3c190ab5ab5908e9aad60
#
_entry.id   2d09bc2d92b3c190ab5ab5908e9aad60
#
_cell.length_a   1.000
_cell.length_b   1.000
_cell.length_c   1.000
_cell.angle_alpha   90.00
_cell.angle_beta   90.00
_cell.angle_gamma   90.00
#
_symmetry.space_group_name_H-M   'P 1'
#
loop_
_entity.id
_entity.type
_entity.pdbx_description
1 polymer ?
#
loop_
_entity_poly.entity_id
_entity_poly.type
_entity_poly.pdbx_seq_one_letter_code
_entity_poly.pdbx_strand_id
1 'polypeptide(L)'
;MEKFGPMIREIRLAKGMTLNELAKDIVSVPFLSKYERGASDISAENFFQLLDRLNVRLSEFEALNANLKQETQDSFLEKYSYAANNDNLILLNQLLADEKQYYQQSANIRHLHNQIILKQYINNMTHLPYSQEDSKVIKEYLLQVEDWHLYEIELFGNSIFFLPLATTEFLVKTAIKKTYLLDRISNNKHVLAQVIANVITKMIEADELMKARQLIELGKRQLTHTKFYYEKTYLHFFEGYCLLKEGKELGENYCQQAIDVMKMLKDYETANHLTAYLDEHGFKL
;
A
#
# COMPACT_ATOMS: atom_id res chain seq x y z
N MET A 1 14.07 -23.68 5.92
CA MET A 1 14.17 -22.78 4.75
C MET A 1 13.74 -23.57 3.53
N GLU A 2 12.64 -23.18 2.92
CA GLU A 2 12.20 -23.81 1.68
C GLU A 2 13.15 -23.46 0.55
N LYS A 3 13.40 -24.45 -0.30
CA LYS A 3 14.39 -24.34 -1.37
C LYS A 3 13.66 -24.01 -2.67
N PHE A 4 14.04 -22.94 -3.33
CA PHE A 4 13.45 -22.48 -4.60
C PHE A 4 13.70 -23.45 -5.78
N GLY A 5 14.71 -24.32 -5.67
CA GLY A 5 15.07 -25.25 -6.72
C GLY A 5 13.93 -26.16 -7.21
N PRO A 6 13.15 -26.81 -6.34
CA PRO A 6 12.01 -27.62 -6.75
C PRO A 6 10.99 -26.84 -7.60
N MET A 7 10.69 -25.60 -7.26
CA MET A 7 9.78 -24.76 -8.03
C MET A 7 10.35 -24.37 -9.40
N ILE A 8 11.65 -24.05 -9.48
CA ILE A 8 12.32 -23.83 -10.77
C ILE A 8 12.19 -25.06 -11.66
N ARG A 9 12.29 -26.26 -11.08
CA ARG A 9 12.06 -27.52 -11.81
C ARG A 9 10.65 -27.65 -12.34
N GLU A 10 9.65 -27.38 -11.52
CA GLU A 10 8.24 -27.44 -11.91
C GLU A 10 7.93 -26.48 -13.08
N ILE A 11 8.39 -25.23 -12.96
CA ILE A 11 8.24 -24.21 -14.00
C ILE A 11 8.94 -24.64 -15.29
N ARG A 12 10.18 -25.15 -15.20
CA ARG A 12 10.93 -25.63 -16.35
C ARG A 12 10.21 -26.77 -17.07
N LEU A 13 9.71 -27.75 -16.32
CA LEU A 13 8.98 -28.89 -16.89
C LEU A 13 7.65 -28.44 -17.52
N ALA A 14 6.92 -27.55 -16.88
CA ALA A 14 5.69 -26.97 -17.42
C ALA A 14 5.92 -26.21 -18.74
N LYS A 15 7.11 -25.65 -18.94
CA LYS A 15 7.53 -24.99 -20.18
C LYS A 15 8.19 -25.94 -21.19
N GLY A 16 8.27 -27.24 -20.91
CA GLY A 16 8.86 -28.24 -21.80
C GLY A 16 10.36 -28.10 -21.99
N MET A 17 11.07 -27.37 -21.13
CA MET A 17 12.51 -27.12 -21.25
C MET A 17 13.33 -28.27 -20.65
N THR A 18 14.42 -28.59 -21.30
CA THR A 18 15.42 -29.53 -20.78
C THR A 18 16.35 -28.85 -19.77
N LEU A 19 17.05 -29.65 -18.95
CA LEU A 19 18.10 -29.14 -18.05
C LEU A 19 19.21 -28.41 -18.84
N ASN A 20 19.59 -28.94 -20.01
CA ASN A 20 20.61 -28.32 -20.85
C ASN A 20 20.22 -26.94 -21.33
N GLU A 21 18.99 -26.77 -21.80
CA GLU A 21 18.46 -25.50 -22.30
C GLU A 21 18.41 -24.44 -21.18
N LEU A 22 17.93 -24.84 -19.99
CA LEU A 22 17.85 -23.91 -18.87
C LEU A 22 19.22 -23.55 -18.31
N ALA A 23 20.15 -24.51 -18.19
CA ALA A 23 21.47 -24.29 -17.58
C ALA A 23 22.47 -23.55 -18.48
N LYS A 24 22.27 -23.54 -19.82
CA LYS A 24 23.21 -23.04 -20.81
C LYS A 24 23.73 -21.63 -20.45
N ASP A 25 25.05 -21.47 -20.39
CA ASP A 25 25.76 -20.20 -20.12
C ASP A 25 25.44 -19.54 -18.75
N ILE A 26 24.69 -20.24 -17.87
CA ILE A 26 24.36 -19.76 -16.51
C ILE A 26 25.08 -20.64 -15.46
N VAL A 27 24.83 -21.94 -15.49
CA VAL A 27 25.41 -22.91 -14.57
C VAL A 27 25.65 -24.25 -15.27
N SER A 28 26.42 -25.12 -14.66
CA SER A 28 26.56 -26.49 -15.19
C SER A 28 25.28 -27.31 -15.01
N VAL A 29 24.99 -28.20 -15.94
CA VAL A 29 23.83 -29.10 -15.88
C VAL A 29 23.77 -29.92 -14.60
N PRO A 30 24.88 -30.51 -14.14
CA PRO A 30 24.90 -31.23 -12.86
C PRO A 30 24.57 -30.33 -11.66
N PHE A 31 25.04 -29.07 -11.68
CA PHE A 31 24.73 -28.10 -10.64
C PHE A 31 23.23 -27.74 -10.65
N LEU A 32 22.65 -27.43 -11.82
CA LEU A 32 21.23 -27.15 -11.94
C LEU A 32 20.37 -28.33 -11.46
N SER A 33 20.73 -29.55 -11.85
CA SER A 33 20.04 -30.75 -11.38
C SER A 33 20.10 -30.92 -9.86
N LYS A 34 21.23 -30.57 -9.24
CA LYS A 34 21.38 -30.60 -7.78
C LYS A 34 20.54 -29.50 -7.12
N TYR A 35 20.53 -28.27 -7.69
CA TYR A 35 19.73 -27.17 -7.22
C TYR A 35 18.22 -27.48 -7.31
N GLU A 36 17.72 -27.98 -8.44
CA GLU A 36 16.33 -28.36 -8.62
C GLU A 36 15.83 -29.43 -7.66
N ARG A 37 16.73 -30.26 -7.14
CA ARG A 37 16.42 -31.23 -6.07
C ARG A 37 16.49 -30.63 -4.66
N GLY A 38 16.81 -29.36 -4.54
CA GLY A 38 16.97 -28.68 -3.26
C GLY A 38 18.24 -29.10 -2.51
N ALA A 39 19.24 -29.67 -3.19
CA ALA A 39 20.49 -30.15 -2.59
C ALA A 39 21.67 -29.16 -2.67
N SER A 40 21.44 -27.95 -3.23
CA SER A 40 22.39 -26.83 -3.25
C SER A 40 21.62 -25.51 -3.30
N ASP A 41 22.30 -24.45 -2.90
CA ASP A 41 21.84 -23.08 -3.08
C ASP A 41 22.40 -22.50 -4.39
N ILE A 42 21.87 -21.37 -4.83
CA ILE A 42 22.28 -20.66 -6.04
C ILE A 42 22.51 -19.18 -5.71
N SER A 43 23.41 -18.51 -6.43
CA SER A 43 23.57 -17.06 -6.30
C SER A 43 22.34 -16.33 -6.81
N ALA A 44 22.05 -15.15 -6.27
CA ALA A 44 20.94 -14.31 -6.73
C ALA A 44 21.06 -13.99 -8.22
N GLU A 45 22.27 -13.73 -8.71
CA GLU A 45 22.53 -13.42 -10.12
C GLU A 45 22.10 -14.60 -11.02
N ASN A 46 22.55 -15.82 -10.71
CA ASN A 46 22.18 -17.01 -11.47
C ASN A 46 20.67 -17.30 -11.35
N PHE A 47 20.07 -17.07 -10.20
CA PHE A 47 18.62 -17.22 -10.01
C PHE A 47 17.84 -16.29 -10.92
N PHE A 48 18.20 -15.01 -11.00
CA PHE A 48 17.55 -14.07 -11.91
C PHE A 48 17.74 -14.45 -13.38
N GLN A 49 18.91 -14.96 -13.77
CA GLN A 49 19.15 -15.45 -15.13
C GLN A 49 18.30 -16.69 -15.46
N LEU A 50 18.08 -17.60 -14.49
CA LEU A 50 17.17 -18.73 -14.68
C LEU A 50 15.73 -18.25 -14.87
N LEU A 51 15.25 -17.28 -14.07
CA LEU A 51 13.92 -16.71 -14.21
C LEU A 51 13.73 -16.02 -15.56
N ASP A 52 14.73 -15.24 -15.99
CA ASP A 52 14.72 -14.58 -17.29
C ASP A 52 14.60 -15.59 -18.43
N ARG A 53 15.43 -16.65 -18.43
CA ARG A 53 15.37 -17.72 -19.43
C ARG A 53 14.06 -18.50 -19.41
N LEU A 54 13.47 -18.64 -18.25
CA LEU A 54 12.12 -19.24 -18.11
C LEU A 54 11.01 -18.25 -18.55
N ASN A 55 11.32 -16.99 -18.84
CA ASN A 55 10.33 -15.92 -19.06
C ASN A 55 9.31 -15.86 -17.89
N VAL A 56 9.81 -15.85 -16.66
CA VAL A 56 9.02 -15.72 -15.42
C VAL A 56 9.51 -14.50 -14.67
N ARG A 57 8.59 -13.61 -14.32
CA ARG A 57 8.91 -12.45 -13.48
C ARG A 57 9.08 -12.89 -12.03
N LEU A 58 9.91 -12.16 -11.28
CA LEU A 58 10.07 -12.43 -9.85
C LEU A 58 8.73 -12.41 -9.11
N SER A 59 7.86 -11.46 -9.41
CA SER A 59 6.52 -11.37 -8.81
C SER A 59 5.61 -12.57 -9.13
N GLU A 60 5.76 -13.17 -10.31
CA GLU A 60 5.04 -14.41 -10.66
C GLU A 60 5.60 -15.60 -9.87
N PHE A 61 6.93 -15.67 -9.74
CA PHE A 61 7.59 -16.70 -8.93
C PHE A 61 7.19 -16.59 -7.44
N GLU A 62 7.17 -15.38 -6.89
CA GLU A 62 6.70 -15.11 -5.52
C GLU A 62 5.23 -15.50 -5.34
N ALA A 63 4.37 -15.20 -6.30
CA ALA A 63 2.95 -15.57 -6.26
C ALA A 63 2.72 -17.09 -6.30
N LEU A 64 3.57 -17.84 -6.99
CA LEU A 64 3.51 -19.30 -7.03
C LEU A 64 4.00 -19.94 -5.73
N ASN A 65 4.83 -19.25 -4.96
CA ASN A 65 5.37 -19.76 -3.70
C ASN A 65 4.49 -19.29 -2.52
N ALA A 66 3.42 -20.05 -2.25
CA ALA A 66 2.49 -19.75 -1.16
C ALA A 66 3.18 -19.58 0.23
N ASN A 67 4.34 -20.19 0.43
CA ASN A 67 5.07 -20.15 1.71
C ASN A 67 5.93 -18.88 1.87
N LEU A 68 6.31 -18.21 0.77
CA LEU A 68 6.93 -16.89 0.85
C LEU A 68 5.93 -15.81 1.33
N LYS A 69 4.63 -16.05 1.17
CA LYS A 69 3.57 -15.10 1.55
C LYS A 69 3.30 -15.05 3.07
N GLN A 70 3.71 -16.04 3.85
CA GLN A 70 3.25 -16.14 5.25
C GLN A 70 3.74 -15.04 6.19
N GLU A 71 4.87 -14.37 5.88
CA GLU A 71 5.47 -13.35 6.74
C GLU A 71 5.85 -12.05 6.01
N THR A 72 5.24 -11.78 4.85
CA THR A 72 5.51 -10.55 4.11
C THR A 72 4.67 -9.39 4.65
N GLN A 73 5.10 -8.15 4.36
CA GLN A 73 4.30 -6.96 4.68
C GLN A 73 2.95 -6.98 3.97
N ASP A 74 2.92 -7.44 2.71
CA ASP A 74 1.68 -7.55 1.93
C ASP A 74 0.66 -8.47 2.61
N SER A 75 1.12 -9.64 3.10
CA SER A 75 0.26 -10.58 3.84
C SER A 75 -0.28 -9.98 5.15
N PHE A 76 0.54 -9.20 5.85
CA PHE A 76 0.08 -8.46 7.03
C PHE A 76 -0.99 -7.44 6.65
N LEU A 77 -0.74 -6.61 5.63
CA LEU A 77 -1.66 -5.57 5.18
C LEU A 77 -3.00 -6.14 4.67
N GLU A 78 -2.97 -7.27 3.94
CA GLU A 78 -4.18 -7.99 3.52
C GLU A 78 -5.03 -8.40 4.72
N LYS A 79 -4.42 -9.05 5.71
CA LYS A 79 -5.11 -9.52 6.93
C LYS A 79 -5.60 -8.36 7.79
N TYR A 80 -4.79 -7.32 7.94
CA TYR A 80 -5.14 -6.11 8.68
C TYR A 80 -6.33 -5.40 8.04
N SER A 81 -6.29 -5.17 6.72
CA SER A 81 -7.37 -4.53 5.98
C SER A 81 -8.67 -5.35 6.07
N TYR A 82 -8.59 -6.67 5.94
CA TYR A 82 -9.75 -7.54 6.11
C TYR A 82 -10.33 -7.42 7.53
N ALA A 83 -9.49 -7.46 8.56
CA ALA A 83 -9.92 -7.37 9.94
C ALA A 83 -10.53 -5.99 10.26
N ALA A 84 -9.91 -4.93 9.75
CA ALA A 84 -10.37 -3.55 9.94
C ALA A 84 -11.72 -3.30 9.24
N ASN A 85 -11.87 -3.70 7.98
CA ASN A 85 -13.10 -3.49 7.21
C ASN A 85 -14.30 -4.32 7.73
N ASN A 86 -14.06 -5.35 8.54
CA ASN A 86 -15.10 -6.19 9.12
C ASN A 86 -15.22 -6.01 10.65
N ASP A 87 -14.64 -4.97 11.22
CA ASP A 87 -14.63 -4.68 12.67
C ASP A 87 -14.24 -5.91 13.53
N ASN A 88 -13.33 -6.74 12.99
CA ASN A 88 -12.97 -8.01 13.63
C ASN A 88 -11.87 -7.83 14.70
N LEU A 89 -12.31 -7.42 15.89
CA LEU A 89 -11.42 -7.18 17.03
C LEU A 89 -10.63 -8.43 17.45
N ILE A 90 -11.20 -9.63 17.29
CA ILE A 90 -10.53 -10.90 17.63
C ILE A 90 -9.32 -11.08 16.72
N LEU A 91 -9.50 -10.95 15.41
CA LEU A 91 -8.42 -11.10 14.44
C LEU A 91 -7.36 -10.00 14.61
N LEU A 92 -7.75 -8.75 14.88
CA LEU A 92 -6.80 -7.66 15.17
C LEU A 92 -5.90 -7.98 16.38
N ASN A 93 -6.48 -8.51 17.46
CA ASN A 93 -5.71 -8.90 18.65
C ASN A 93 -4.79 -10.11 18.37
N GLN A 94 -5.23 -11.06 17.55
CA GLN A 94 -4.38 -12.18 17.12
C GLN A 94 -3.19 -11.68 16.30
N LEU A 95 -3.42 -10.83 15.29
CA LEU A 95 -2.35 -10.21 14.50
C LEU A 95 -1.36 -9.43 15.39
N LEU A 96 -1.86 -8.72 16.40
CA LEU A 96 -1.01 -8.01 17.36
C LEU A 96 -0.12 -8.96 18.17
N ALA A 97 -0.64 -10.12 18.57
CA ALA A 97 0.16 -11.14 19.26
C ALA A 97 1.22 -11.76 18.36
N ASP A 98 0.85 -12.08 17.12
CA ASP A 98 1.78 -12.62 16.11
C ASP A 98 2.91 -11.63 15.80
N GLU A 99 2.60 -10.35 15.58
CA GLU A 99 3.61 -9.30 15.31
C GLU A 99 4.54 -9.06 16.51
N LYS A 100 4.06 -9.22 17.74
CA LYS A 100 4.92 -9.19 18.94
C LYS A 100 5.91 -10.35 18.95
N GLN A 101 5.45 -11.55 18.63
CA GLN A 101 6.28 -12.75 18.55
C GLN A 101 7.34 -12.62 17.45
N TYR A 102 6.94 -12.16 16.25
CA TYR A 102 7.87 -11.95 15.13
C TYR A 102 8.93 -10.89 15.45
N TYR A 103 8.55 -9.81 16.13
CA TYR A 103 9.53 -8.80 16.56
C TYR A 103 10.56 -9.37 17.56
N GLN A 104 10.11 -10.17 18.52
CA GLN A 104 11.01 -10.83 19.48
C GLN A 104 12.00 -11.80 18.80
N GLN A 105 11.58 -12.47 17.74
CA GLN A 105 12.39 -13.45 17.01
C GLN A 105 13.39 -12.81 16.03
N SER A 106 12.97 -11.75 15.33
CA SER A 106 13.74 -11.19 14.21
C SER A 106 14.38 -9.83 14.51
N ALA A 107 13.87 -9.10 15.51
CA ALA A 107 14.19 -7.69 15.77
C ALA A 107 13.95 -6.78 14.55
N ASN A 108 13.14 -7.23 13.56
CA ASN A 108 12.82 -6.42 12.39
C ASN A 108 11.83 -5.31 12.78
N ILE A 109 12.24 -4.06 12.56
CA ILE A 109 11.47 -2.85 12.92
C ILE A 109 10.05 -2.84 12.32
N ARG A 110 9.85 -3.48 11.18
CA ARG A 110 8.54 -3.64 10.54
C ARG A 110 7.49 -4.19 11.51
N HIS A 111 7.84 -5.23 12.26
CA HIS A 111 6.91 -5.85 13.21
C HIS A 111 6.57 -4.92 14.39
N LEU A 112 7.47 -4.02 14.79
CA LEU A 112 7.16 -2.98 15.77
C LEU A 112 6.17 -1.96 15.19
N HIS A 113 6.37 -1.52 13.94
CA HIS A 113 5.46 -0.58 13.28
C HIS A 113 4.06 -1.20 13.08
N ASN A 114 3.98 -2.47 12.68
CA ASN A 114 2.71 -3.19 12.56
C ASN A 114 1.98 -3.28 13.92
N GLN A 115 2.70 -3.56 15.03
CA GLN A 115 2.12 -3.54 16.37
C GLN A 115 1.54 -2.15 16.72
N ILE A 116 2.23 -1.08 16.37
CA ILE A 116 1.77 0.29 16.62
C ILE A 116 0.47 0.53 15.86
N ILE A 117 0.44 0.25 14.56
CA ILE A 117 -0.78 0.41 13.73
C ILE A 117 -1.95 -0.35 14.35
N LEU A 118 -1.75 -1.64 14.67
CA LEU A 118 -2.79 -2.49 15.27
C LEU A 118 -3.29 -1.94 16.61
N LYS A 119 -2.40 -1.53 17.51
CA LYS A 119 -2.78 -0.96 18.81
C LYS A 119 -3.60 0.32 18.63
N GLN A 120 -3.16 1.23 17.75
CA GLN A 120 -3.86 2.48 17.52
C GLN A 120 -5.23 2.25 16.87
N TYR A 121 -5.35 1.26 15.97
CA TYR A 121 -6.62 0.91 15.36
C TYR A 121 -7.58 0.29 16.38
N ILE A 122 -7.10 -0.62 17.23
CA ILE A 122 -7.87 -1.19 18.33
C ILE A 122 -8.32 -0.09 19.31
N ASN A 123 -7.44 0.87 19.64
CA ASN A 123 -7.81 2.01 20.46
C ASN A 123 -8.92 2.84 19.80
N ASN A 124 -8.85 3.07 18.50
CA ASN A 124 -9.91 3.77 17.76
C ASN A 124 -11.26 3.03 17.88
N MET A 125 -11.28 1.73 17.62
CA MET A 125 -12.50 0.90 17.71
C MET A 125 -13.09 0.87 19.12
N THR A 126 -12.24 0.92 20.14
CA THR A 126 -12.65 0.86 21.55
C THR A 126 -12.80 2.23 22.20
N HIS A 127 -12.75 3.30 21.41
CA HIS A 127 -12.85 4.70 21.86
C HIS A 127 -11.79 5.10 22.91
N LEU A 128 -10.63 4.45 22.88
CA LEU A 128 -9.49 4.81 23.71
C LEU A 128 -8.63 5.86 23.01
N PRO A 129 -7.92 6.71 23.76
CA PRO A 129 -7.05 7.75 23.18
C PRO A 129 -5.86 7.14 22.44
N TYR A 130 -5.40 7.83 21.40
CA TYR A 130 -4.18 7.45 20.70
C TYR A 130 -2.93 7.70 21.54
N SER A 131 -1.95 6.78 21.45
CA SER A 131 -0.66 6.91 22.11
C SER A 131 0.21 7.94 21.38
N GLN A 132 0.62 8.98 22.12
CA GLN A 132 1.56 9.97 21.62
C GLN A 132 2.98 9.39 21.43
N GLU A 133 3.36 8.41 22.25
CA GLU A 133 4.64 7.73 22.15
C GLU A 133 4.73 6.89 20.88
N ASP A 134 3.69 6.11 20.58
CA ASP A 134 3.60 5.34 19.33
C ASP A 134 3.63 6.28 18.10
N SER A 135 2.90 7.40 18.15
CA SER A 135 2.93 8.42 17.09
C SER A 135 4.33 9.00 16.88
N LYS A 136 5.09 9.20 17.96
CA LYS A 136 6.47 9.69 17.91
C LYS A 136 7.40 8.68 17.25
N VAL A 137 7.29 7.39 17.57
CA VAL A 137 8.11 6.32 16.96
C VAL A 137 7.94 6.30 15.43
N ILE A 138 6.70 6.30 14.95
CA ILE A 138 6.42 6.30 13.50
C ILE A 138 6.98 7.58 12.84
N LYS A 139 6.70 8.73 13.42
CA LYS A 139 7.19 10.02 12.92
C LYS A 139 8.72 10.04 12.81
N GLU A 140 9.44 9.65 13.87
CA GLU A 140 10.90 9.68 13.91
C GLU A 140 11.50 8.75 12.85
N TYR A 141 10.97 7.54 12.69
CA TYR A 141 11.39 6.63 11.65
C TYR A 141 11.21 7.26 10.25
N LEU A 142 10.01 7.75 9.92
CA LEU A 142 9.72 8.33 8.61
C LEU A 142 10.56 9.58 8.28
N LEU A 143 10.99 10.32 9.31
CA LEU A 143 11.88 11.47 9.12
C LEU A 143 13.32 11.08 8.87
N GLN A 144 13.79 9.98 9.46
CA GLN A 144 15.17 9.51 9.33
C GLN A 144 15.47 8.89 7.97
N VAL A 145 14.48 8.25 7.33
CA VAL A 145 14.66 7.61 6.03
C VAL A 145 14.83 8.67 4.95
N GLU A 146 15.94 8.63 4.20
CA GLU A 146 16.23 9.60 3.13
C GLU A 146 15.29 9.44 1.93
N ASP A 147 15.26 8.23 1.34
CA ASP A 147 14.42 7.89 0.19
C ASP A 147 13.30 6.96 0.63
N TRP A 148 12.06 7.37 0.38
CA TRP A 148 10.91 6.55 0.70
C TRP A 148 10.63 5.55 -0.42
N HIS A 149 10.51 4.29 -0.02
CA HIS A 149 10.03 3.19 -0.83
C HIS A 149 8.56 2.89 -0.51
N LEU A 150 8.03 1.83 -1.07
CA LEU A 150 6.63 1.45 -0.85
C LEU A 150 6.30 1.27 0.63
N TYR A 151 7.21 0.66 1.39
CA TYR A 151 7.04 0.44 2.82
C TYR A 151 6.79 1.73 3.61
N GLU A 152 7.55 2.79 3.38
CA GLU A 152 7.39 4.06 4.08
C GLU A 152 6.07 4.77 3.71
N ILE A 153 5.64 4.63 2.45
CA ILE A 153 4.37 5.20 1.99
C ILE A 153 3.19 4.46 2.64
N GLU A 154 3.23 3.14 2.68
CA GLU A 154 2.22 2.30 3.32
C GLU A 154 2.19 2.53 4.83
N LEU A 155 3.35 2.59 5.48
CA LEU A 155 3.47 2.89 6.89
C LEU A 155 2.84 4.25 7.22
N PHE A 156 3.15 5.28 6.44
CA PHE A 156 2.54 6.60 6.61
C PHE A 156 1.04 6.54 6.35
N GLY A 157 0.59 5.92 5.25
CA GLY A 157 -0.82 5.77 4.89
C GLY A 157 -1.65 5.14 6.00
N ASN A 158 -1.15 4.05 6.58
CA ASN A 158 -1.80 3.34 7.68
C ASN A 158 -1.66 4.03 9.04
N SER A 159 -0.90 5.14 9.13
CA SER A 159 -0.70 5.91 10.36
C SER A 159 -1.45 7.24 10.38
N ILE A 160 -2.02 7.68 9.26
CA ILE A 160 -2.66 9.00 9.11
C ILE A 160 -3.71 9.23 10.19
N PHE A 161 -4.52 8.24 10.52
CA PHE A 161 -5.67 8.39 11.42
C PHE A 161 -5.27 8.78 12.86
N PHE A 162 -4.12 8.34 13.35
CA PHE A 162 -3.65 8.65 14.70
C PHE A 162 -2.52 9.70 14.79
N LEU A 163 -1.89 10.04 13.67
CA LEU A 163 -0.86 11.09 13.65
C LEU A 163 -1.47 12.48 13.84
N PRO A 164 -0.83 13.40 14.60
CA PRO A 164 -1.27 14.78 14.69
C PRO A 164 -1.34 15.46 13.31
N LEU A 165 -2.32 16.36 13.12
CA LEU A 165 -2.59 17.00 11.83
C LEU A 165 -1.35 17.70 11.25
N ALA A 166 -0.62 18.45 12.06
CA ALA A 166 0.61 19.12 11.62
C ALA A 166 1.70 18.15 11.18
N THR A 167 1.80 16.98 11.84
CA THR A 167 2.72 15.90 11.45
C THR A 167 2.28 15.30 10.12
N THR A 168 0.99 15.03 9.95
CA THR A 168 0.42 14.48 8.72
C THR A 168 0.67 15.41 7.52
N GLU A 169 0.44 16.72 7.70
CA GLU A 169 0.73 17.74 6.68
C GLU A 169 2.21 17.76 6.28
N PHE A 170 3.11 17.70 7.25
CA PHE A 170 4.54 17.69 6.97
C PHE A 170 4.96 16.41 6.24
N LEU A 171 4.48 15.25 6.70
CA LEU A 171 4.86 13.95 6.13
C LEU A 171 4.33 13.73 4.73
N VAL A 172 3.12 14.21 4.36
CA VAL A 172 2.62 14.08 2.98
C VAL A 172 3.46 14.88 2.00
N LYS A 173 3.89 16.08 2.38
CA LYS A 173 4.80 16.89 1.57
C LYS A 173 6.18 16.22 1.43
N THR A 174 6.62 15.55 2.48
CA THR A 174 7.86 14.77 2.49
C THR A 174 7.74 13.54 1.60
N ALA A 175 6.64 12.79 1.70
CA ALA A 175 6.36 11.64 0.84
C ALA A 175 6.47 12.00 -0.65
N ILE A 176 5.78 13.08 -1.05
CA ILE A 176 5.78 13.54 -2.44
C ILE A 176 7.21 13.89 -2.93
N LYS A 177 8.06 14.45 -2.06
CA LYS A 177 9.44 14.79 -2.43
C LYS A 177 10.36 13.58 -2.48
N LYS A 178 10.22 12.65 -1.53
CA LYS A 178 11.13 11.51 -1.34
C LYS A 178 10.78 10.30 -2.23
N THR A 179 9.62 10.29 -2.86
CA THR A 179 9.16 9.18 -3.72
C THR A 179 9.60 9.32 -5.18
N TYR A 180 10.53 10.21 -5.48
CA TYR A 180 11.05 10.43 -6.84
C TYR A 180 11.52 9.14 -7.54
N LEU A 181 12.13 8.21 -6.81
CA LEU A 181 12.57 6.91 -7.35
C LEU A 181 11.40 5.99 -7.72
N LEU A 182 10.21 6.19 -7.14
CA LEU A 182 9.01 5.40 -7.44
C LEU A 182 8.41 5.70 -8.81
N ASP A 183 8.84 6.77 -9.48
CA ASP A 183 8.42 7.08 -10.85
C ASP A 183 8.71 5.95 -11.84
N ARG A 184 9.68 5.10 -11.52
CA ARG A 184 10.06 3.92 -12.32
C ARG A 184 9.20 2.68 -12.03
N ILE A 185 8.46 2.65 -10.91
CA ILE A 185 7.63 1.50 -10.48
C ILE A 185 6.18 1.93 -10.48
N SER A 186 5.47 1.67 -11.56
CA SER A 186 4.13 2.21 -11.83
C SER A 186 3.06 1.88 -10.77
N ASN A 187 3.19 0.76 -10.03
CA ASN A 187 2.22 0.37 -9.01
C ASN A 187 2.29 1.24 -7.73
N ASN A 188 3.44 1.79 -7.41
CA ASN A 188 3.63 2.53 -6.17
C ASN A 188 2.98 3.93 -6.20
N LYS A 189 2.71 4.47 -7.40
CA LYS A 189 1.99 5.75 -7.54
C LYS A 189 0.53 5.68 -7.10
N HIS A 190 -0.14 4.52 -7.24
CA HIS A 190 -1.49 4.35 -6.74
C HIS A 190 -1.54 4.47 -5.21
N VAL A 191 -0.59 3.83 -4.52
CA VAL A 191 -0.51 3.90 -3.05
C VAL A 191 -0.27 5.34 -2.58
N LEU A 192 0.65 6.06 -3.21
CA LEU A 192 0.89 7.47 -2.90
C LEU A 192 -0.36 8.33 -3.13
N ALA A 193 -1.09 8.08 -4.22
CA ALA A 193 -2.32 8.81 -4.53
C ALA A 193 -3.42 8.55 -3.49
N GLN A 194 -3.57 7.31 -3.02
CA GLN A 194 -4.48 6.96 -1.92
C GLN A 194 -4.08 7.65 -0.61
N VAL A 195 -2.78 7.67 -0.30
CA VAL A 195 -2.25 8.40 0.87
C VAL A 195 -2.58 9.89 0.79
N ILE A 196 -2.40 10.52 -0.38
CA ILE A 196 -2.76 11.93 -0.59
C ILE A 196 -4.27 12.13 -0.36
N ALA A 197 -5.13 11.26 -0.89
CA ALA A 197 -6.57 11.32 -0.70
C ALA A 197 -6.96 11.22 0.79
N ASN A 198 -6.39 10.27 1.52
CA ASN A 198 -6.63 10.11 2.95
C ASN A 198 -6.19 11.35 3.77
N VAL A 199 -5.08 11.98 3.39
CA VAL A 199 -4.64 13.22 4.04
C VAL A 199 -5.58 14.38 3.71
N ILE A 200 -6.08 14.48 2.48
CA ILE A 200 -7.08 15.48 2.08
C ILE A 200 -8.34 15.32 2.94
N THR A 201 -8.86 14.10 3.07
CA THR A 201 -10.02 13.80 3.93
C THR A 201 -9.79 14.28 5.36
N LYS A 202 -8.66 13.93 5.95
CA LYS A 202 -8.29 14.36 7.30
C LYS A 202 -8.20 15.90 7.45
N MET A 203 -7.70 16.61 6.42
CA MET A 203 -7.66 18.08 6.43
C MET A 203 -9.06 18.68 6.37
N ILE A 204 -9.95 18.09 5.55
CA ILE A 204 -11.35 18.49 5.43
C ILE A 204 -12.10 18.29 6.74
N GLU A 205 -11.94 17.13 7.38
CA GLU A 205 -12.55 16.81 8.69
C GLU A 205 -12.07 17.76 9.81
N ALA A 206 -10.85 18.26 9.70
CA ALA A 206 -10.28 19.26 10.61
C ALA A 206 -10.65 20.72 10.22
N ASP A 207 -11.54 20.93 9.24
CA ASP A 207 -11.93 22.24 8.68
C ASP A 207 -10.77 23.06 8.08
N GLU A 208 -9.67 22.38 7.71
CA GLU A 208 -8.47 23.00 7.11
C GLU A 208 -8.58 23.04 5.57
N LEU A 209 -9.65 23.63 5.07
CA LEU A 209 -10.01 23.62 3.63
C LEU A 209 -8.92 24.19 2.73
N MET A 210 -8.21 25.24 3.16
CA MET A 210 -7.12 25.82 2.38
C MET A 210 -5.96 24.83 2.17
N LYS A 211 -5.64 24.06 3.20
CA LYS A 211 -4.59 23.01 3.13
C LYS A 211 -5.05 21.84 2.26
N ALA A 212 -6.32 21.43 2.41
CA ALA A 212 -6.91 20.41 1.55
C ALA A 212 -6.81 20.79 0.07
N ARG A 213 -7.15 22.02 -0.30
CA ARG A 213 -7.03 22.52 -1.69
C ARG A 213 -5.60 22.54 -2.20
N GLN A 214 -4.64 22.94 -1.38
CA GLN A 214 -3.22 22.89 -1.76
C GLN A 214 -2.77 21.46 -2.06
N LEU A 215 -3.23 20.48 -1.27
CA LEU A 215 -2.93 19.07 -1.48
C LEU A 215 -3.64 18.50 -2.71
N ILE A 216 -4.88 18.90 -3.00
CA ILE A 216 -5.60 18.54 -4.22
C ILE A 216 -4.82 18.99 -5.45
N GLU A 217 -4.39 20.26 -5.49
CA GLU A 217 -3.60 20.78 -6.61
C GLU A 217 -2.23 20.05 -6.74
N LEU A 218 -1.61 19.72 -5.62
CA LEU A 218 -0.36 18.96 -5.62
C LEU A 218 -0.58 17.53 -6.14
N GLY A 219 -1.65 16.86 -5.70
CA GLY A 219 -2.05 15.53 -6.17
C GLY A 219 -2.34 15.51 -7.67
N LYS A 220 -3.08 16.49 -8.19
CA LYS A 220 -3.34 16.63 -9.63
C LYS A 220 -2.06 16.73 -10.46
N ARG A 221 -1.05 17.43 -9.97
CA ARG A 221 0.26 17.54 -10.64
C ARG A 221 1.05 16.23 -10.66
N GLN A 222 0.87 15.39 -9.65
CA GLN A 222 1.52 14.07 -9.58
C GLN A 222 0.83 13.03 -10.47
N LEU A 223 -0.48 13.11 -10.62
CA LEU A 223 -1.30 12.12 -11.32
C LEU A 223 -1.48 12.48 -12.81
N THR A 224 -0.40 12.71 -13.53
CA THR A 224 -0.46 13.13 -14.94
C THR A 224 -0.90 12.02 -15.90
N HIS A 225 -0.59 10.76 -15.60
CA HIS A 225 -0.91 9.65 -16.48
C HIS A 225 -2.42 9.34 -16.50
N THR A 226 -2.94 8.93 -17.67
CA THR A 226 -4.38 8.65 -17.88
C THR A 226 -4.90 7.48 -17.04
N LYS A 227 -4.06 6.47 -16.73
CA LYS A 227 -4.46 5.31 -15.91
C LYS A 227 -4.86 5.63 -14.47
N PHE A 228 -4.57 6.84 -13.97
CA PHE A 228 -4.97 7.29 -12.64
C PHE A 228 -6.37 7.92 -12.63
N TYR A 229 -7.31 7.38 -13.42
CA TYR A 229 -8.66 7.95 -13.52
C TYR A 229 -9.42 7.87 -12.18
N TYR A 230 -9.25 6.79 -11.42
CA TYR A 230 -9.90 6.60 -10.11
C TYR A 230 -9.45 7.68 -9.12
N GLU A 231 -8.16 7.84 -8.93
CA GLU A 231 -7.60 8.82 -8.02
C GLU A 231 -7.91 10.27 -8.47
N LYS A 232 -7.88 10.52 -9.77
CA LYS A 232 -8.29 11.83 -10.32
C LYS A 232 -9.76 12.13 -10.06
N THR A 233 -10.62 11.11 -10.13
CA THR A 233 -12.05 11.26 -9.83
C THR A 233 -12.26 11.59 -8.35
N TYR A 234 -11.50 10.93 -7.47
CA TYR A 234 -11.50 11.28 -6.04
C TYR A 234 -11.03 12.71 -5.78
N LEU A 235 -9.94 13.15 -6.40
CA LEU A 235 -9.47 14.54 -6.25
C LEU A 235 -10.49 15.54 -6.79
N HIS A 236 -11.19 15.21 -7.88
CA HIS A 236 -12.25 16.04 -8.43
C HIS A 236 -13.45 16.14 -7.46
N PHE A 237 -13.84 15.05 -6.84
CA PHE A 237 -14.84 15.03 -5.78
C PHE A 237 -14.47 15.93 -4.61
N PHE A 238 -13.25 15.79 -4.07
CA PHE A 238 -12.80 16.61 -2.94
C PHE A 238 -12.66 18.09 -3.28
N GLU A 239 -12.31 18.43 -4.52
CA GLU A 239 -12.34 19.80 -5.00
C GLU A 239 -13.76 20.35 -4.99
N GLY A 240 -14.73 19.58 -5.50
CA GLY A 240 -16.15 19.90 -5.43
C GLY A 240 -16.63 20.10 -4.00
N TYR A 241 -16.26 19.19 -3.11
CA TYR A 241 -16.59 19.29 -1.69
C TYR A 241 -16.06 20.59 -1.04
N CYS A 242 -14.80 20.94 -1.31
CA CYS A 242 -14.24 22.20 -0.82
C CYS A 242 -14.99 23.43 -1.36
N LEU A 243 -15.46 23.38 -2.61
CA LEU A 243 -16.28 24.45 -3.20
C LEU A 243 -17.66 24.54 -2.54
N LEU A 244 -18.29 23.40 -2.24
CA LEU A 244 -19.57 23.36 -1.51
C LEU A 244 -19.43 23.98 -0.11
N LYS A 245 -18.38 23.64 0.62
CA LYS A 245 -18.07 24.25 1.93
C LYS A 245 -17.88 25.77 1.85
N GLU A 246 -17.45 26.29 0.71
CA GLU A 246 -17.32 27.73 0.44
C GLU A 246 -18.64 28.38 -0.06
N GLY A 247 -19.72 27.59 -0.17
CA GLY A 247 -21.02 28.08 -0.67
C GLY A 247 -21.04 28.33 -2.19
N LYS A 248 -20.18 27.64 -2.97
CA LYS A 248 -20.11 27.79 -4.42
C LYS A 248 -20.90 26.67 -5.12
N GLU A 249 -21.93 27.02 -5.90
CA GLU A 249 -22.76 26.06 -6.65
C GLU A 249 -21.98 25.14 -7.58
N LEU A 250 -20.83 25.59 -8.11
CA LEU A 250 -19.95 24.77 -8.94
C LEU A 250 -19.51 23.47 -8.24
N GLY A 251 -19.49 23.47 -6.91
CA GLY A 251 -19.14 22.30 -6.11
C GLY A 251 -20.08 21.12 -6.30
N GLU A 252 -21.40 21.38 -6.41
CA GLU A 252 -22.42 20.34 -6.67
C GLU A 252 -22.13 19.62 -7.98
N ASN A 253 -21.84 20.37 -9.02
CA ASN A 253 -21.52 19.82 -10.35
C ASN A 253 -20.27 18.92 -10.30
N TYR A 254 -19.21 19.35 -9.61
CA TYR A 254 -17.97 18.55 -9.50
C TYR A 254 -18.20 17.24 -8.72
N CYS A 255 -18.92 17.31 -7.61
CA CYS A 255 -19.25 16.12 -6.82
C CYS A 255 -20.14 15.16 -7.63
N GLN A 256 -21.16 15.67 -8.32
CA GLN A 256 -22.06 14.86 -9.15
C GLN A 256 -21.29 14.19 -10.30
N GLN A 257 -20.42 14.93 -11.00
CA GLN A 257 -19.59 14.37 -12.06
C GLN A 257 -18.72 13.20 -11.56
N ALA A 258 -18.10 13.34 -10.40
CA ALA A 258 -17.29 12.29 -9.82
C ALA A 258 -18.12 11.03 -9.50
N ILE A 259 -19.28 11.20 -8.88
CA ILE A 259 -20.23 10.12 -8.57
C ILE A 259 -20.72 9.44 -9.85
N ASP A 260 -21.04 10.22 -10.88
CA ASP A 260 -21.52 9.68 -12.18
C ASP A 260 -20.44 8.87 -12.90
N VAL A 261 -19.18 9.30 -12.83
CA VAL A 261 -18.04 8.51 -13.35
C VAL A 261 -17.96 7.16 -12.65
N MET A 262 -18.07 7.10 -11.32
CA MET A 262 -18.03 5.84 -10.57
C MET A 262 -19.23 4.93 -10.94
N LYS A 263 -20.43 5.49 -11.04
CA LYS A 263 -21.63 4.76 -11.49
C LYS A 263 -21.48 4.24 -12.90
N MET A 264 -20.94 5.03 -13.83
CA MET A 264 -20.69 4.62 -15.23
C MET A 264 -19.72 3.45 -15.30
N LEU A 265 -18.72 3.41 -14.42
CA LEU A 265 -17.75 2.32 -14.30
C LEU A 265 -18.29 1.12 -13.49
N LYS A 266 -19.55 1.19 -13.03
CA LYS A 266 -20.22 0.19 -12.16
C LYS A 266 -19.56 0.03 -10.78
N ASP A 267 -18.78 0.99 -10.35
CA ASP A 267 -18.27 1.09 -8.98
C ASP A 267 -19.33 1.76 -8.09
N TYR A 268 -20.39 0.99 -7.82
CA TYR A 268 -21.52 1.48 -7.00
C TYR A 268 -21.14 1.63 -5.53
N GLU A 269 -20.17 0.86 -5.04
CA GLU A 269 -19.70 0.95 -3.67
C GLU A 269 -19.08 2.33 -3.41
N THR A 270 -18.12 2.72 -4.23
CA THR A 270 -17.50 4.05 -4.14
C THR A 270 -18.54 5.17 -4.38
N ALA A 271 -19.41 5.04 -5.37
CA ALA A 271 -20.43 6.05 -5.64
C ALA A 271 -21.36 6.26 -4.44
N ASN A 272 -21.80 5.18 -3.79
CA ASN A 272 -22.65 5.26 -2.61
C ASN A 272 -21.91 5.85 -1.41
N HIS A 273 -20.63 5.50 -1.21
CA HIS A 273 -19.78 6.07 -0.17
C HIS A 273 -19.63 7.60 -0.34
N LEU A 274 -19.33 8.06 -1.55
CA LEU A 274 -19.20 9.50 -1.83
C LEU A 274 -20.54 10.25 -1.63
N THR A 275 -21.65 9.62 -2.00
CA THR A 275 -22.99 10.21 -1.78
C THR A 275 -23.30 10.30 -0.29
N ALA A 276 -23.08 9.22 0.47
CA ALA A 276 -23.28 9.21 1.91
C ALA A 276 -22.40 10.25 2.62
N TYR A 277 -21.16 10.40 2.18
CA TYR A 277 -20.23 11.42 2.71
C TYR A 277 -20.80 12.85 2.56
N LEU A 278 -21.44 13.17 1.42
CA LEU A 278 -22.10 14.48 1.23
C LEU A 278 -23.31 14.62 2.14
N ASP A 279 -24.16 13.61 2.24
CA ASP A 279 -25.37 13.63 3.06
C ASP A 279 -25.04 13.85 4.55
N GLU A 280 -24.02 13.15 5.07
CA GLU A 280 -23.52 13.29 6.44
C GLU A 280 -23.03 14.70 6.76
N HIS A 281 -22.52 15.43 5.74
CA HIS A 281 -22.05 16.80 5.88
C HIS A 281 -23.08 17.85 5.47
N GLY A 282 -24.34 17.42 5.25
CA GLY A 282 -25.49 18.31 5.00
C GLY A 282 -25.61 18.82 3.55
N PHE A 283 -24.90 18.19 2.61
CA PHE A 283 -25.03 18.48 1.18
C PHE A 283 -25.89 17.39 0.51
N LYS A 284 -26.94 17.79 -0.19
CA LYS A 284 -27.77 16.88 -0.99
C LYS A 284 -27.57 17.22 -2.47
N LEU A 285 -27.19 16.22 -3.25
CA LEU A 285 -27.14 16.34 -4.71
C LEU A 285 -28.47 15.93 -5.35
#